data_fc8041eb65cad4469b0f763f21837ed4
#
_entry.id   fc8041eb65cad4469b0f763f21837ed4
#
_cell.length_a   1.000
_cell.length_b   1.000
_cell.length_c   1.000
_cell.angle_alpha   90.00
_cell.angle_beta   90.00
_cell.angle_gamma   90.00
#
_symmetry.space_group_name_H-M   'P 1'
#
loop_
_entity.id
_entity.type
_entity.pdbx_description
1 polymer ?
#
loop_
_entity_poly.entity_id
_entity_poly.type
_entity_poly.pdbx_seq_one_letter_code
_entity_poly.pdbx_strand_id
1 'polypeptide(L)'
;MIENNEEYYFSSEELEDIIVHYLELGDIAFAELAVNYALRLHPNSIEIKTKRLEILLEQEKYTQVKELMAELKNSSMETMDFLVCCAKYYSNLGNPRRAIEYCEKALKYGEEQNFLHNFIADEYVNLEDPFNALKNYKLALKYDAYDDYSLENVMICYNQLNKADEARKFLENYLDEFPFSEMGWYEYGQFHFNKKNYREAIKGFDYVLAINSDSLSIYGSKAACYEALNEWEKAIEVYEELLELEYTKAFTYYKIGLCYKALKQWASALSAFQQSLREDPQFYMSMMEQSDVYYEMHKYEEALYFAKEAVSLNEANLDYQKKLAFLYIDGGKFEESISCLKKIVEMEPDRFYNWYAYSEVLMLIGEYEEAVSLLEKALKQHHRAELFYQMSNCYFHLKEEQKAKGFLEIALDLDPVSYTHLRA
;
A
#
# COMPACT_ATOMS: atom_id res chain seq x y z
N MET A 1 -28.08 5.77 -38.82
CA MET A 1 -28.60 4.50 -39.37
C MET A 1 -29.63 3.87 -38.46
N ILE A 2 -29.29 3.37 -37.30
CA ILE A 2 -30.24 2.77 -36.32
C ILE A 2 -31.29 3.80 -35.85
N GLU A 3 -30.87 5.05 -35.68
CA GLU A 3 -31.75 6.16 -35.28
C GLU A 3 -32.73 6.61 -36.36
N ASN A 4 -32.42 6.42 -37.67
CA ASN A 4 -33.22 6.90 -38.78
C ASN A 4 -34.18 5.87 -39.36
N ASN A 5 -34.21 4.62 -38.84
CA ASN A 5 -35.06 3.53 -39.35
C ASN A 5 -34.83 3.21 -40.85
N GLU A 6 -33.65 3.45 -41.39
CA GLU A 6 -33.27 3.12 -42.75
C GLU A 6 -32.70 1.69 -42.79
N GLU A 7 -33.28 0.82 -43.58
CA GLU A 7 -32.80 -0.55 -43.75
C GLU A 7 -31.73 -0.60 -44.83
N TYR A 8 -30.47 -0.79 -44.42
CA TYR A 8 -29.36 -1.11 -45.29
C TYR A 8 -28.98 -2.57 -45.11
N TYR A 9 -28.68 -3.26 -46.19
CA TYR A 9 -28.20 -4.62 -46.13
C TYR A 9 -26.66 -4.60 -45.90
N PHE A 10 -26.21 -5.24 -44.83
CA PHE A 10 -24.84 -5.49 -44.53
C PHE A 10 -24.55 -6.98 -44.47
N SER A 11 -23.36 -7.40 -44.86
CA SER A 11 -22.89 -8.77 -44.61
C SER A 11 -22.72 -9.05 -43.10
N SER A 12 -22.66 -10.32 -42.73
CA SER A 12 -22.40 -10.70 -41.33
C SER A 12 -21.08 -10.17 -40.83
N GLU A 13 -20.02 -10.18 -41.67
CA GLU A 13 -18.69 -9.66 -41.34
C GLU A 13 -18.70 -8.16 -41.10
N GLU A 14 -19.32 -7.34 -41.95
CA GLU A 14 -19.44 -5.89 -41.75
C GLU A 14 -20.19 -5.53 -40.47
N LEU A 15 -21.20 -6.32 -40.10
CA LEU A 15 -21.94 -6.12 -38.84
C LEU A 15 -21.12 -6.56 -37.62
N GLU A 16 -20.33 -7.61 -37.75
CA GLU A 16 -19.40 -8.05 -36.71
C GLU A 16 -18.37 -6.96 -36.42
N ASP A 17 -17.74 -6.39 -37.45
CA ASP A 17 -16.77 -5.29 -37.32
C ASP A 17 -17.38 -4.08 -36.60
N ILE A 18 -18.65 -3.74 -36.91
CA ILE A 18 -19.36 -2.66 -36.23
C ILE A 18 -19.60 -2.98 -34.75
N ILE A 19 -19.96 -4.21 -34.42
CA ILE A 19 -20.20 -4.67 -33.06
C ILE A 19 -18.88 -4.63 -32.28
N VAL A 20 -17.81 -5.18 -32.83
CA VAL A 20 -16.47 -5.19 -32.22
C VAL A 20 -16.00 -3.76 -31.94
N HIS A 21 -16.16 -2.85 -32.92
CA HIS A 21 -15.80 -1.43 -32.72
C HIS A 21 -16.49 -0.79 -31.49
N TYR A 22 -17.79 -1.03 -31.30
CA TYR A 22 -18.49 -0.48 -30.11
C TYR A 22 -18.10 -1.18 -28.82
N LEU A 23 -17.77 -2.48 -28.87
CA LEU A 23 -17.23 -3.21 -27.72
C LEU A 23 -15.85 -2.67 -27.29
N GLU A 24 -14.97 -2.39 -28.24
CA GLU A 24 -13.66 -1.78 -27.99
C GLU A 24 -13.75 -0.37 -27.39
N LEU A 25 -14.78 0.40 -27.79
CA LEU A 25 -15.07 1.71 -27.21
C LEU A 25 -15.75 1.63 -25.82
N GLY A 26 -16.10 0.43 -25.35
CA GLY A 26 -16.86 0.24 -24.12
C GLY A 26 -18.31 0.69 -24.20
N ASP A 27 -18.83 0.99 -25.40
CA ASP A 27 -20.21 1.43 -25.61
C ASP A 27 -21.15 0.23 -25.79
N ILE A 28 -21.43 -0.42 -24.67
CA ILE A 28 -22.28 -1.63 -24.61
C ILE A 28 -23.71 -1.37 -25.15
N ALA A 29 -24.21 -0.14 -24.99
CA ALA A 29 -25.56 0.19 -25.46
C ALA A 29 -25.63 0.18 -27.00
N PHE A 30 -24.71 0.80 -27.70
CA PHE A 30 -24.64 0.76 -29.16
C PHE A 30 -24.22 -0.63 -29.67
N ALA A 31 -23.35 -1.35 -28.99
CA ALA A 31 -23.04 -2.74 -29.32
C ALA A 31 -24.29 -3.63 -29.27
N GLU A 32 -25.12 -3.49 -28.23
CA GLU A 32 -26.41 -4.23 -28.11
C GLU A 32 -27.39 -3.88 -29.24
N LEU A 33 -27.50 -2.59 -29.61
CA LEU A 33 -28.32 -2.17 -30.75
C LEU A 33 -27.81 -2.78 -32.07
N ALA A 34 -26.51 -2.75 -32.30
CA ALA A 34 -25.89 -3.32 -33.49
C ALA A 34 -26.09 -4.85 -33.57
N VAL A 35 -25.89 -5.57 -32.47
CA VAL A 35 -26.16 -7.03 -32.40
C VAL A 35 -27.63 -7.34 -32.67
N ASN A 36 -28.58 -6.59 -32.10
CA ASN A 36 -30.00 -6.80 -32.31
C ASN A 36 -30.40 -6.54 -33.77
N TYR A 37 -29.79 -5.54 -34.43
CA TYR A 37 -29.95 -5.31 -35.84
C TYR A 37 -29.37 -6.45 -36.68
N ALA A 38 -28.15 -6.86 -36.37
CA ALA A 38 -27.45 -7.94 -37.06
C ALA A 38 -28.20 -9.28 -36.99
N LEU A 39 -28.76 -9.64 -35.84
CA LEU A 39 -29.57 -10.86 -35.66
C LEU A 39 -30.90 -10.85 -36.38
N ARG A 40 -31.45 -9.66 -36.72
CA ARG A 40 -32.64 -9.58 -37.60
C ARG A 40 -32.29 -9.92 -39.05
N LEU A 41 -31.11 -9.53 -39.52
CA LEU A 41 -30.64 -9.80 -40.88
C LEU A 41 -30.04 -11.21 -41.00
N HIS A 42 -29.30 -11.64 -39.99
CA HIS A 42 -28.56 -12.92 -39.98
C HIS A 42 -28.87 -13.73 -38.70
N PRO A 43 -30.11 -14.26 -38.56
CA PRO A 43 -30.57 -14.89 -37.30
C PRO A 43 -29.82 -16.17 -36.93
N ASN A 44 -29.12 -16.80 -37.89
CA ASN A 44 -28.40 -18.05 -37.69
C ASN A 44 -26.88 -17.89 -37.65
N SER A 45 -26.35 -16.65 -37.75
CA SER A 45 -24.91 -16.44 -37.64
C SER A 45 -24.43 -16.78 -36.22
N ILE A 46 -23.43 -17.65 -36.13
CA ILE A 46 -22.79 -18.08 -34.89
C ILE A 46 -21.92 -16.95 -34.36
N GLU A 47 -21.19 -16.27 -35.23
CA GLU A 47 -20.31 -15.16 -34.94
C GLU A 47 -21.09 -14.02 -34.23
N ILE A 48 -22.21 -13.59 -34.83
CA ILE A 48 -23.07 -12.52 -34.24
C ILE A 48 -23.67 -12.98 -32.90
N LYS A 49 -24.11 -14.24 -32.79
CA LYS A 49 -24.63 -14.81 -31.54
C LYS A 49 -23.52 -14.87 -30.48
N THR A 50 -22.28 -15.14 -30.85
CA THR A 50 -21.15 -15.12 -29.93
C THR A 50 -20.86 -13.69 -29.42
N LYS A 51 -20.94 -12.68 -30.30
CA LYS A 51 -20.84 -11.27 -29.86
C LYS A 51 -21.99 -10.85 -28.95
N ARG A 52 -23.23 -11.38 -29.19
CA ARG A 52 -24.30 -11.21 -28.23
C ARG A 52 -24.02 -11.84 -26.87
N LEU A 53 -23.38 -13.01 -26.87
CA LEU A 53 -22.98 -13.69 -25.64
C LEU A 53 -21.97 -12.85 -24.84
N GLU A 54 -21.02 -12.24 -25.53
CA GLU A 54 -20.04 -11.33 -24.96
C GLU A 54 -20.71 -10.11 -24.29
N ILE A 55 -21.63 -9.44 -25.01
CA ILE A 55 -22.41 -8.32 -24.46
C ILE A 55 -23.23 -8.72 -23.23
N LEU A 56 -23.86 -9.90 -23.25
CA LEU A 56 -24.64 -10.40 -22.13
C LEU A 56 -23.78 -10.70 -20.89
N LEU A 57 -22.52 -11.11 -21.11
CA LEU A 57 -21.53 -11.33 -20.04
C LEU A 57 -21.12 -10.00 -19.40
N GLU A 58 -20.85 -8.97 -20.21
CA GLU A 58 -20.53 -7.61 -19.71
C GLU A 58 -21.72 -6.98 -18.93
N GLN A 59 -22.94 -7.35 -19.31
CA GLN A 59 -24.16 -6.92 -18.62
C GLN A 59 -24.54 -7.81 -17.42
N GLU A 60 -23.74 -8.83 -17.09
CA GLU A 60 -24.01 -9.82 -16.03
C GLU A 60 -25.38 -10.55 -16.15
N LYS A 61 -25.92 -10.64 -17.35
CA LYS A 61 -27.22 -11.31 -17.63
C LYS A 61 -27.08 -12.83 -17.71
N TYR A 62 -26.55 -13.45 -16.66
CA TYR A 62 -26.14 -14.88 -16.62
C TYR A 62 -27.22 -15.88 -17.00
N THR A 63 -28.49 -15.59 -16.75
CA THR A 63 -29.59 -16.47 -17.19
C THR A 63 -29.67 -16.53 -18.71
N GLN A 64 -29.63 -15.38 -19.39
CA GLN A 64 -29.67 -15.31 -20.86
C GLN A 64 -28.38 -15.84 -21.47
N VAL A 65 -27.22 -15.61 -20.82
CA VAL A 65 -25.93 -16.22 -21.20
C VAL A 65 -26.07 -17.73 -21.25
N LYS A 66 -26.60 -18.36 -20.20
CA LYS A 66 -26.77 -19.82 -20.12
C LYS A 66 -27.67 -20.37 -21.20
N GLU A 67 -28.77 -19.68 -21.51
CA GLU A 67 -29.72 -20.09 -22.56
C GLU A 67 -29.05 -20.03 -23.93
N LEU A 68 -28.35 -18.92 -24.24
CA LEU A 68 -27.70 -18.74 -25.52
C LEU A 68 -26.49 -19.70 -25.69
N MET A 69 -25.75 -19.96 -24.63
CA MET A 69 -24.70 -21.00 -24.63
C MET A 69 -25.24 -22.40 -24.97
N ALA A 70 -26.42 -22.76 -24.41
CA ALA A 70 -27.05 -24.04 -24.71
C ALA A 70 -27.49 -24.13 -26.17
N GLU A 71 -28.01 -23.05 -26.75
CA GLU A 71 -28.35 -22.95 -28.15
C GLU A 71 -27.13 -23.13 -29.06
N LEU A 72 -26.04 -22.37 -28.82
CA LEU A 72 -24.81 -22.41 -29.59
C LEU A 72 -24.13 -23.78 -29.51
N LYS A 73 -24.12 -24.41 -28.37
CA LYS A 73 -23.53 -25.74 -28.18
C LYS A 73 -24.23 -26.82 -29.02
N ASN A 74 -25.53 -26.69 -29.26
CA ASN A 74 -26.29 -27.63 -30.09
C ASN A 74 -26.01 -27.47 -31.59
N SER A 75 -25.40 -26.35 -32.02
CA SER A 75 -25.09 -26.11 -33.44
C SER A 75 -23.87 -26.87 -33.96
N SER A 76 -23.15 -27.61 -33.11
CA SER A 76 -21.94 -28.43 -33.43
C SER A 76 -20.75 -27.64 -33.98
N MET A 77 -20.75 -26.31 -33.96
CA MET A 77 -19.63 -25.47 -34.37
C MET A 77 -19.13 -24.69 -33.12
N GLU A 78 -18.17 -25.27 -32.42
CA GLU A 78 -17.43 -24.55 -31.38
C GLU A 78 -16.40 -23.64 -32.06
N THR A 79 -16.48 -22.34 -31.84
CA THR A 79 -15.45 -21.37 -32.24
C THR A 79 -14.58 -21.01 -31.02
N MET A 80 -13.40 -20.45 -31.25
CA MET A 80 -12.51 -20.01 -30.17
C MET A 80 -13.22 -18.97 -29.28
N ASP A 81 -13.83 -17.93 -29.88
CA ASP A 81 -14.56 -16.88 -29.18
C ASP A 81 -15.69 -17.44 -28.31
N PHE A 82 -16.45 -18.40 -28.83
CA PHE A 82 -17.49 -19.07 -28.04
C PHE A 82 -16.91 -19.78 -26.81
N LEU A 83 -15.77 -20.46 -26.98
CA LEU A 83 -15.10 -21.16 -25.85
C LEU A 83 -14.58 -20.15 -24.82
N VAL A 84 -14.04 -19.01 -25.26
CA VAL A 84 -13.60 -17.91 -24.39
C VAL A 84 -14.79 -17.32 -23.61
N CYS A 85 -15.92 -17.07 -24.28
CA CYS A 85 -17.14 -16.63 -23.60
C CYS A 85 -17.62 -17.66 -22.57
N CYS A 86 -17.54 -18.96 -22.87
CA CYS A 86 -17.88 -20.00 -21.91
C CYS A 86 -16.94 -19.98 -20.71
N ALA A 87 -15.62 -19.77 -20.92
CA ALA A 87 -14.65 -19.66 -19.86
C ALA A 87 -14.95 -18.46 -18.96
N LYS A 88 -15.16 -17.27 -19.54
CA LYS A 88 -15.56 -16.05 -18.82
C LYS A 88 -16.83 -16.25 -17.99
N TYR A 89 -17.84 -16.93 -18.57
CA TYR A 89 -19.08 -17.24 -17.85
C TYR A 89 -18.84 -18.08 -16.60
N TYR A 90 -18.02 -19.14 -16.70
CA TYR A 90 -17.75 -20.00 -15.55
C TYR A 90 -16.84 -19.34 -14.52
N SER A 91 -15.90 -18.50 -14.96
CA SER A 91 -15.10 -17.65 -14.09
C SER A 91 -15.95 -16.72 -13.24
N ASN A 92 -16.87 -15.97 -13.90
CA ASN A 92 -17.79 -15.04 -13.23
C ASN A 92 -18.74 -15.75 -12.24
N LEU A 93 -19.02 -17.02 -12.45
CA LEU A 93 -19.80 -17.85 -11.52
C LEU A 93 -18.96 -18.48 -10.39
N GLY A 94 -17.68 -18.15 -10.30
CA GLY A 94 -16.75 -18.72 -9.30
C GLY A 94 -16.48 -20.22 -9.52
N ASN A 95 -16.48 -20.66 -10.77
CA ASN A 95 -16.15 -22.05 -11.13
C ASN A 95 -14.87 -22.12 -11.98
N PRO A 96 -13.69 -21.86 -11.38
CA PRO A 96 -12.42 -21.76 -12.07
C PRO A 96 -12.03 -23.04 -12.81
N ARG A 97 -12.36 -24.23 -12.28
CA ARG A 97 -12.04 -25.49 -12.95
C ARG A 97 -12.71 -25.64 -14.31
N ARG A 98 -13.97 -25.22 -14.41
CA ARG A 98 -14.70 -25.24 -15.69
C ARG A 98 -14.19 -24.15 -16.64
N ALA A 99 -13.84 -22.99 -16.11
CA ALA A 99 -13.24 -21.93 -16.91
C ALA A 99 -11.94 -22.42 -17.57
N ILE A 100 -11.04 -23.07 -16.80
CA ILE A 100 -9.83 -23.70 -17.33
C ILE A 100 -10.12 -24.72 -18.41
N GLU A 101 -11.09 -25.65 -18.20
CA GLU A 101 -11.45 -26.66 -19.20
C GLU A 101 -11.86 -26.04 -20.56
N TYR A 102 -12.56 -24.89 -20.53
CA TYR A 102 -12.94 -24.20 -21.77
C TYR A 102 -11.75 -23.47 -22.40
N CYS A 103 -10.89 -22.83 -21.64
CA CYS A 103 -9.67 -22.22 -22.15
C CYS A 103 -8.71 -23.27 -22.76
N GLU A 104 -8.55 -24.45 -22.12
CA GLU A 104 -7.75 -25.55 -22.67
C GLU A 104 -8.29 -26.08 -24.02
N LYS A 105 -9.60 -25.97 -24.24
CA LYS A 105 -10.17 -26.27 -25.59
C LYS A 105 -9.87 -25.14 -26.57
N ALA A 106 -9.96 -23.88 -26.14
CA ALA A 106 -9.65 -22.71 -26.97
C ALA A 106 -8.20 -22.70 -27.43
N LEU A 107 -7.24 -23.12 -26.59
CA LEU A 107 -5.82 -23.23 -26.91
C LEU A 107 -5.54 -24.11 -28.15
N LYS A 108 -6.45 -25.06 -28.52
CA LYS A 108 -6.29 -25.93 -29.69
C LYS A 108 -6.39 -25.20 -31.03
N TYR A 109 -6.98 -24.01 -31.03
CA TYR A 109 -7.11 -23.15 -32.21
C TYR A 109 -5.80 -22.44 -32.58
N GLY A 110 -4.87 -22.31 -31.61
CA GLY A 110 -3.54 -21.73 -31.85
C GLY A 110 -3.49 -20.22 -31.86
N GLU A 111 -4.61 -19.55 -31.63
CA GLU A 111 -4.74 -18.11 -31.60
C GLU A 111 -4.76 -17.62 -30.15
N GLU A 112 -4.44 -16.34 -29.91
CA GLU A 112 -4.48 -15.66 -28.60
C GLU A 112 -3.84 -16.44 -27.45
N GLN A 113 -2.75 -17.17 -27.73
CA GLN A 113 -2.12 -18.09 -26.78
C GLN A 113 -1.66 -17.36 -25.49
N ASN A 114 -1.12 -16.13 -25.63
CA ASN A 114 -0.71 -15.33 -24.48
C ASN A 114 -1.92 -15.07 -23.57
N PHE A 115 -3.01 -14.52 -24.11
CA PHE A 115 -4.24 -14.23 -23.37
C PHE A 115 -4.82 -15.49 -22.70
N LEU A 116 -4.93 -16.58 -23.43
CA LEU A 116 -5.50 -17.83 -22.91
C LEU A 116 -4.66 -18.42 -21.77
N HIS A 117 -3.35 -18.38 -21.87
CA HIS A 117 -2.48 -18.81 -20.78
C HIS A 117 -2.55 -17.90 -19.56
N ASN A 118 -2.67 -16.58 -19.75
CA ASN A 118 -2.91 -15.65 -18.65
C ASN A 118 -4.23 -15.95 -17.96
N PHE A 119 -5.31 -16.10 -18.72
CA PHE A 119 -6.60 -16.44 -18.17
C PHE A 119 -6.59 -17.77 -17.36
N ILE A 120 -5.95 -18.81 -17.89
CA ILE A 120 -5.78 -20.08 -17.16
C ILE A 120 -4.98 -19.87 -15.86
N ALA A 121 -3.93 -19.05 -15.91
CA ALA A 121 -3.11 -18.76 -14.76
C ALA A 121 -3.90 -18.02 -13.67
N ASP A 122 -4.73 -17.03 -14.05
CA ASP A 122 -5.61 -16.30 -13.14
C ASP A 122 -6.60 -17.25 -12.46
N GLU A 123 -7.16 -18.20 -13.21
CA GLU A 123 -8.06 -19.20 -12.64
C GLU A 123 -7.34 -20.16 -11.67
N TYR A 124 -6.06 -20.44 -11.88
CA TYR A 124 -5.24 -21.17 -10.90
C TYR A 124 -4.92 -20.32 -9.67
N VAL A 125 -4.77 -18.98 -9.82
CA VAL A 125 -4.66 -18.07 -8.66
C VAL A 125 -5.96 -18.13 -7.84
N ASN A 126 -7.13 -18.11 -8.50
CA ASN A 126 -8.44 -18.24 -7.85
C ASN A 126 -8.59 -19.61 -7.11
N LEU A 127 -7.87 -20.63 -7.56
CA LEU A 127 -7.81 -21.95 -6.91
C LEU A 127 -6.73 -22.05 -5.82
N GLU A 128 -6.02 -20.96 -5.52
CA GLU A 128 -4.89 -20.93 -4.59
C GLU A 128 -3.76 -21.94 -5.01
N ASP A 129 -3.58 -22.16 -6.31
CA ASP A 129 -2.57 -23.03 -6.88
C ASP A 129 -1.48 -22.23 -7.61
N PRO A 130 -0.54 -21.61 -6.88
CA PRO A 130 0.52 -20.79 -7.47
C PRO A 130 1.50 -21.59 -8.33
N PHE A 131 1.56 -22.91 -8.19
CA PHE A 131 2.43 -23.74 -9.01
C PHE A 131 1.92 -23.84 -10.47
N ASN A 132 0.65 -24.11 -10.66
CA ASN A 132 0.05 -24.18 -11.99
C ASN A 132 -0.15 -22.77 -12.58
N ALA A 133 -0.43 -21.76 -11.76
CA ALA A 133 -0.44 -20.35 -12.18
C ALA A 133 0.93 -19.96 -12.77
N LEU A 134 2.03 -20.18 -12.05
CA LEU A 134 3.40 -19.91 -12.49
C LEU A 134 3.72 -20.58 -13.84
N LYS A 135 3.29 -21.83 -14.00
CA LYS A 135 3.50 -22.56 -15.24
C LYS A 135 2.83 -21.88 -16.44
N ASN A 136 1.59 -21.41 -16.25
CA ASN A 136 0.82 -20.79 -17.33
C ASN A 136 1.29 -19.36 -17.63
N TYR A 137 1.57 -18.52 -16.62
CA TYR A 137 2.20 -17.21 -16.87
C TYR A 137 3.52 -17.31 -17.62
N LYS A 138 4.35 -18.30 -17.32
CA LYS A 138 5.56 -18.57 -18.10
C LYS A 138 5.28 -19.04 -19.53
N LEU A 139 4.16 -19.71 -19.77
CA LEU A 139 3.74 -20.06 -21.12
C LEU A 139 3.25 -18.82 -21.86
N ALA A 140 2.50 -17.93 -21.20
CA ALA A 140 2.09 -16.66 -21.78
C ALA A 140 3.29 -15.83 -22.25
N LEU A 141 4.34 -15.71 -21.40
CA LEU A 141 5.59 -15.03 -21.76
C LEU A 141 6.34 -15.63 -22.94
N LYS A 142 6.12 -16.91 -23.29
CA LYS A 142 6.70 -17.50 -24.50
C LYS A 142 6.04 -17.03 -25.78
N TYR A 143 4.78 -16.62 -25.71
CA TYR A 143 4.01 -16.11 -26.84
C TYR A 143 4.13 -14.59 -26.97
N ASP A 144 4.19 -13.90 -25.83
CA ASP A 144 4.50 -12.48 -25.75
C ASP A 144 5.53 -12.26 -24.64
N ALA A 145 6.78 -12.06 -25.04
CA ALA A 145 7.88 -11.90 -24.11
C ALA A 145 7.85 -10.57 -23.35
N TYR A 146 7.16 -9.56 -23.87
CA TYR A 146 7.02 -8.24 -23.25
C TYR A 146 5.67 -8.05 -22.54
N ASP A 147 4.98 -9.14 -22.22
CA ASP A 147 3.77 -9.10 -21.41
C ASP A 147 4.12 -8.82 -19.94
N ASP A 148 4.04 -7.53 -19.57
CA ASP A 148 4.34 -7.05 -18.24
C ASP A 148 3.46 -7.71 -17.17
N TYR A 149 2.18 -7.97 -17.49
CA TYR A 149 1.25 -8.64 -16.58
C TYR A 149 1.72 -10.06 -16.24
N SER A 150 2.08 -10.84 -17.25
CA SER A 150 2.62 -12.19 -17.04
C SER A 150 3.90 -12.18 -16.23
N LEU A 151 4.81 -11.23 -16.48
CA LEU A 151 6.10 -11.15 -15.81
C LEU A 151 5.95 -10.82 -14.32
N GLU A 152 5.14 -9.84 -13.99
CA GLU A 152 4.82 -9.47 -12.61
C GLU A 152 4.23 -10.68 -11.85
N ASN A 153 3.23 -11.36 -12.45
CA ASN A 153 2.58 -12.51 -11.84
C ASN A 153 3.51 -13.73 -11.69
N VAL A 154 4.47 -13.93 -12.59
CA VAL A 154 5.54 -14.94 -12.40
C VAL A 154 6.32 -14.65 -11.12
N MET A 155 6.66 -13.38 -10.85
CA MET A 155 7.41 -13.01 -9.65
C MET A 155 6.56 -13.16 -8.39
N ILE A 156 5.27 -12.79 -8.44
CA ILE A 156 4.31 -13.02 -7.36
C ILE A 156 4.21 -14.52 -7.03
N CYS A 157 4.03 -15.36 -8.04
CA CYS A 157 3.96 -16.82 -7.85
C CYS A 157 5.23 -17.41 -7.23
N TYR A 158 6.41 -16.97 -7.68
CA TYR A 158 7.67 -17.40 -7.05
C TYR A 158 7.76 -17.01 -5.58
N ASN A 159 7.29 -15.79 -5.23
CA ASN A 159 7.28 -15.33 -3.85
C ASN A 159 6.33 -16.18 -2.99
N GLN A 160 5.11 -16.46 -3.47
CA GLN A 160 4.14 -17.32 -2.79
C GLN A 160 4.68 -18.74 -2.57
N LEU A 161 5.43 -19.28 -3.54
CA LEU A 161 6.07 -20.58 -3.48
C LEU A 161 7.36 -20.60 -2.63
N ASN A 162 7.81 -19.45 -2.12
CA ASN A 162 9.09 -19.28 -1.42
C ASN A 162 10.32 -19.74 -2.24
N LYS A 163 10.30 -19.55 -3.58
CA LYS A 163 11.33 -20.01 -4.52
C LYS A 163 12.24 -18.86 -5.00
N ALA A 164 12.85 -18.14 -4.06
CA ALA A 164 13.65 -16.96 -4.37
C ALA A 164 14.83 -17.21 -5.31
N ASP A 165 15.54 -18.35 -5.17
CA ASP A 165 16.67 -18.67 -6.06
C ASP A 165 16.23 -18.98 -7.49
N GLU A 166 15.06 -19.61 -7.65
CA GLU A 166 14.47 -19.87 -8.97
C GLU A 166 13.98 -18.57 -9.61
N ALA A 167 13.39 -17.65 -8.81
CA ALA A 167 12.98 -16.32 -9.25
C ALA A 167 14.16 -15.52 -9.79
N ARG A 168 15.26 -15.46 -9.04
CA ARG A 168 16.48 -14.77 -9.45
C ARG A 168 17.02 -15.31 -10.78
N LYS A 169 17.18 -16.64 -10.88
CA LYS A 169 17.65 -17.25 -12.12
C LYS A 169 16.73 -17.03 -13.31
N PHE A 170 15.42 -17.01 -13.05
CA PHE A 170 14.46 -16.71 -14.09
C PHE A 170 14.63 -15.28 -14.61
N LEU A 171 14.72 -14.28 -13.72
CA LEU A 171 14.93 -12.88 -14.11
C LEU A 171 16.27 -12.67 -14.83
N GLU A 172 17.36 -13.26 -14.32
CA GLU A 172 18.68 -13.17 -14.97
C GLU A 172 18.61 -13.70 -16.41
N ASN A 173 18.03 -14.89 -16.61
CA ASN A 173 17.87 -15.47 -17.95
C ASN A 173 16.93 -14.65 -18.85
N TYR A 174 15.84 -14.13 -18.27
CA TYR A 174 14.89 -13.30 -19.01
C TYR A 174 15.55 -12.00 -19.49
N LEU A 175 16.33 -11.35 -18.65
CA LEU A 175 17.03 -10.11 -18.98
C LEU A 175 18.23 -10.32 -19.92
N ASP A 176 18.86 -11.49 -19.90
CA ASP A 176 19.87 -11.86 -20.89
C ASP A 176 19.25 -11.99 -22.30
N GLU A 177 18.00 -12.44 -22.40
CA GLU A 177 17.27 -12.60 -23.66
C GLU A 177 16.57 -11.29 -24.08
N PHE A 178 16.00 -10.55 -23.11
CA PHE A 178 15.22 -9.31 -23.30
C PHE A 178 15.81 -8.11 -22.55
N PRO A 179 17.01 -7.62 -22.91
CA PRO A 179 17.73 -6.60 -22.14
C PRO A 179 17.07 -5.22 -22.15
N PHE A 180 16.06 -4.99 -22.99
CA PHE A 180 15.30 -3.73 -23.07
C PHE A 180 13.91 -3.84 -22.42
N SER A 181 13.63 -4.89 -21.66
CA SER A 181 12.39 -4.99 -20.90
C SER A 181 12.43 -4.04 -19.68
N GLU A 182 11.64 -2.98 -19.71
CA GLU A 182 11.49 -2.04 -18.58
C GLU A 182 10.99 -2.78 -17.34
N MET A 183 9.91 -3.57 -17.49
CA MET A 183 9.34 -4.37 -16.41
C MET A 183 10.33 -5.42 -15.89
N GLY A 184 11.10 -6.04 -16.76
CA GLY A 184 12.13 -7.00 -16.35
C GLY A 184 13.17 -6.40 -15.41
N TRP A 185 13.68 -5.21 -15.74
CA TRP A 185 14.62 -4.49 -14.88
C TRP A 185 13.96 -3.94 -13.61
N TYR A 186 12.70 -3.53 -13.71
CA TYR A 186 11.92 -3.14 -12.53
C TYR A 186 11.78 -4.30 -11.54
N GLU A 187 11.35 -5.47 -12.01
CA GLU A 187 11.22 -6.67 -11.18
C GLU A 187 12.57 -7.14 -10.60
N TYR A 188 13.65 -7.02 -11.38
CA TYR A 188 15.01 -7.27 -10.88
C TYR A 188 15.37 -6.31 -9.73
N GLY A 189 15.11 -5.02 -9.92
CA GLY A 189 15.32 -4.00 -8.89
C GLY A 189 14.52 -4.28 -7.62
N GLN A 190 13.22 -4.54 -7.76
CA GLN A 190 12.32 -4.85 -6.64
C GLN A 190 12.70 -6.14 -5.92
N PHE A 191 13.04 -7.19 -6.66
CA PHE A 191 13.50 -8.45 -6.08
C PHE A 191 14.72 -8.25 -5.17
N HIS A 192 15.73 -7.53 -5.66
CA HIS A 192 16.94 -7.25 -4.90
C HIS A 192 16.69 -6.27 -3.74
N PHE A 193 15.80 -5.28 -3.92
CA PHE A 193 15.38 -4.38 -2.84
C PHE A 193 14.75 -5.14 -1.67
N ASN A 194 13.80 -6.05 -1.96
CA ASN A 194 13.14 -6.87 -0.95
C ASN A 194 14.11 -7.83 -0.22
N LYS A 195 15.19 -8.25 -0.90
CA LYS A 195 16.29 -9.04 -0.31
C LYS A 195 17.35 -8.18 0.39
N LYS A 196 17.16 -6.85 0.47
CA LYS A 196 18.11 -5.87 1.02
C LYS A 196 19.45 -5.83 0.28
N ASN A 197 19.50 -6.30 -0.95
CA ASN A 197 20.66 -6.23 -1.83
C ASN A 197 20.63 -4.90 -2.60
N TYR A 198 20.68 -3.78 -1.87
CA TYR A 198 20.40 -2.45 -2.41
C TYR A 198 21.32 -2.04 -3.57
N ARG A 199 22.58 -2.53 -3.62
CA ARG A 199 23.49 -2.27 -4.75
C ARG A 199 22.99 -2.88 -6.06
N GLU A 200 22.49 -4.11 -6.01
CA GLU A 200 21.93 -4.76 -7.17
C GLU A 200 20.55 -4.16 -7.55
N ALA A 201 19.76 -3.76 -6.53
CA ALA A 201 18.51 -3.05 -6.77
C ALA A 201 18.75 -1.74 -7.55
N ILE A 202 19.74 -0.94 -7.15
CA ILE A 202 20.11 0.29 -7.85
C ILE A 202 20.45 0.02 -9.31
N LYS A 203 21.21 -1.04 -9.63
CA LYS A 203 21.50 -1.41 -11.03
C LYS A 203 20.23 -1.66 -11.83
N GLY A 204 19.28 -2.40 -11.26
CA GLY A 204 17.98 -2.62 -11.93
C GLY A 204 17.26 -1.31 -12.20
N PHE A 205 17.17 -0.44 -11.22
CA PHE A 205 16.53 0.88 -11.36
C PHE A 205 17.29 1.80 -12.33
N ASP A 206 18.61 1.75 -12.37
CA ASP A 206 19.41 2.48 -13.37
C ASP A 206 19.07 2.04 -14.80
N TYR A 207 18.88 0.74 -15.04
CA TYR A 207 18.46 0.24 -16.36
C TYR A 207 17.02 0.68 -16.69
N VAL A 208 16.09 0.66 -15.73
CA VAL A 208 14.74 1.19 -15.96
C VAL A 208 14.81 2.66 -16.40
N LEU A 209 15.54 3.50 -15.66
CA LEU A 209 15.69 4.92 -15.98
C LEU A 209 16.43 5.18 -17.30
N ALA A 210 17.31 4.26 -17.71
CA ALA A 210 17.97 4.33 -19.02
C ALA A 210 17.01 4.00 -20.18
N ILE A 211 15.99 3.19 -19.96
CA ILE A 211 14.95 2.85 -20.93
C ILE A 211 13.85 3.92 -20.91
N ASN A 212 13.40 4.34 -19.73
CA ASN A 212 12.32 5.29 -19.52
C ASN A 212 12.70 6.28 -18.40
N SER A 213 13.24 7.43 -18.79
CA SER A 213 13.69 8.47 -17.85
C SER A 213 12.56 9.15 -17.06
N ASP A 214 11.31 9.02 -17.51
CA ASP A 214 10.17 9.73 -16.93
C ASP A 214 9.46 8.90 -15.84
N SER A 215 9.99 7.72 -15.49
CA SER A 215 9.47 6.83 -14.47
C SER A 215 9.72 7.37 -13.05
N LEU A 216 8.91 8.36 -12.60
CA LEU A 216 9.10 9.08 -11.32
C LEU A 216 9.24 8.17 -10.09
N SER A 217 8.47 7.07 -10.02
CA SER A 217 8.50 6.12 -8.90
C SER A 217 9.85 5.42 -8.75
N ILE A 218 10.59 5.28 -9.83
CA ILE A 218 11.90 4.60 -9.85
C ILE A 218 12.96 5.47 -9.19
N TYR A 219 12.94 6.79 -9.40
CA TYR A 219 13.83 7.71 -8.67
C TYR A 219 13.65 7.56 -7.16
N GLY A 220 12.38 7.52 -6.69
CA GLY A 220 12.06 7.29 -5.28
C GLY A 220 12.62 5.97 -4.75
N SER A 221 12.46 4.89 -5.51
CA SER A 221 12.96 3.55 -5.16
C SER A 221 14.49 3.50 -5.14
N LYS A 222 15.16 4.13 -6.11
CA LYS A 222 16.61 4.25 -6.18
C LYS A 222 17.16 5.07 -5.01
N ALA A 223 16.55 6.22 -4.70
CA ALA A 223 16.92 7.03 -3.57
C ALA A 223 16.75 6.29 -2.24
N ALA A 224 15.65 5.52 -2.08
CA ALA A 224 15.43 4.68 -0.89
C ALA A 224 16.52 3.60 -0.73
N CYS A 225 17.07 3.07 -1.83
CA CYS A 225 18.25 2.18 -1.77
C CYS A 225 19.46 2.89 -1.21
N TYR A 226 19.75 4.11 -1.65
CA TYR A 226 20.87 4.90 -1.13
C TYR A 226 20.65 5.29 0.34
N GLU A 227 19.43 5.65 0.75
CA GLU A 227 19.09 5.87 2.16
C GLU A 227 19.39 4.62 3.00
N ALA A 228 18.97 3.44 2.54
CA ALA A 228 19.21 2.17 3.24
C ALA A 228 20.69 1.78 3.32
N LEU A 229 21.51 2.28 2.41
CA LEU A 229 22.98 2.16 2.43
C LEU A 229 23.66 3.25 3.24
N ASN A 230 22.92 4.21 3.80
CA ASN A 230 23.42 5.45 4.45
C ASN A 230 24.28 6.31 3.50
N GLU A 231 24.04 6.24 2.19
CA GLU A 231 24.71 7.06 1.19
C GLU A 231 23.83 8.30 0.90
N TRP A 232 23.69 9.14 1.94
CA TRP A 232 22.73 10.24 1.98
C TRP A 232 22.94 11.27 0.88
N GLU A 233 24.21 11.58 0.52
CA GLU A 233 24.55 12.52 -0.55
C GLU A 233 24.03 12.03 -1.91
N LYS A 234 24.16 10.73 -2.19
CA LYS A 234 23.65 10.15 -3.44
C LYS A 234 22.12 10.08 -3.47
N ALA A 235 21.50 9.84 -2.29
CA ALA A 235 20.05 9.92 -2.20
C ALA A 235 19.55 11.33 -2.52
N ILE A 236 20.25 12.37 -2.04
CA ILE A 236 19.92 13.76 -2.34
C ILE A 236 20.04 14.02 -3.85
N GLU A 237 21.15 13.61 -4.48
CA GLU A 237 21.36 13.78 -5.94
C GLU A 237 20.18 13.19 -6.74
N VAL A 238 19.75 11.96 -6.38
CA VAL A 238 18.60 11.31 -7.05
C VAL A 238 17.28 12.03 -6.79
N TYR A 239 17.06 12.55 -5.58
CA TYR A 239 15.87 13.36 -5.29
C TYR A 239 15.89 14.71 -5.99
N GLU A 240 17.06 15.32 -6.19
CA GLU A 240 17.22 16.55 -6.97
C GLU A 240 16.89 16.31 -8.46
N GLU A 241 17.32 15.17 -9.04
CA GLU A 241 16.89 14.76 -10.38
C GLU A 241 15.35 14.59 -10.45
N LEU A 242 14.73 13.96 -9.45
CA LEU A 242 13.28 13.79 -9.38
C LEU A 242 12.55 15.14 -9.33
N LEU A 243 13.06 16.14 -8.59
CA LEU A 243 12.47 17.46 -8.50
C LEU A 243 12.35 18.19 -9.85
N GLU A 244 13.20 17.89 -10.82
CA GLU A 244 13.12 18.46 -12.17
C GLU A 244 11.93 17.91 -12.97
N LEU A 245 11.44 16.72 -12.61
CA LEU A 245 10.39 15.98 -13.31
C LEU A 245 9.02 16.08 -12.62
N GLU A 246 8.99 16.30 -11.30
CA GLU A 246 7.75 16.30 -10.50
C GLU A 246 6.98 17.62 -10.54
N TYR A 247 5.64 17.51 -10.50
CA TYR A 247 4.74 18.65 -10.28
C TYR A 247 4.44 18.91 -8.79
N THR A 248 4.42 17.86 -7.95
CA THR A 248 4.13 17.94 -6.52
C THR A 248 5.39 17.66 -5.70
N LYS A 249 6.12 18.69 -5.37
CA LYS A 249 7.50 18.62 -4.84
C LYS A 249 7.62 18.52 -3.33
N ALA A 250 6.50 18.70 -2.59
CA ALA A 250 6.53 18.79 -1.13
C ALA A 250 7.15 17.56 -0.46
N PHE A 251 6.77 16.36 -0.92
CA PHE A 251 7.28 15.10 -0.37
C PHE A 251 8.77 14.90 -0.68
N THR A 252 9.21 15.24 -1.90
CA THR A 252 10.61 15.08 -2.30
C THR A 252 11.52 16.06 -1.55
N TYR A 253 11.10 17.31 -1.35
CA TYR A 253 11.82 18.22 -0.45
C TYR A 253 11.88 17.73 0.99
N TYR A 254 10.81 17.12 1.50
CA TYR A 254 10.80 16.48 2.81
C TYR A 254 11.85 15.36 2.89
N LYS A 255 11.95 14.49 1.88
CA LYS A 255 12.93 13.41 1.80
C LYS A 255 14.37 13.94 1.75
N ILE A 256 14.63 14.99 0.97
CA ILE A 256 15.92 15.69 0.95
C ILE A 256 16.25 16.24 2.35
N GLY A 257 15.26 16.84 3.02
CA GLY A 257 15.41 17.34 4.38
C GLY A 257 15.83 16.25 5.38
N LEU A 258 15.23 15.04 5.27
CA LEU A 258 15.60 13.89 6.09
C LEU A 258 17.05 13.43 5.82
N CYS A 259 17.48 13.41 4.57
CA CYS A 259 18.86 13.08 4.22
C CYS A 259 19.86 14.09 4.83
N TYR A 260 19.60 15.40 4.70
CA TYR A 260 20.42 16.43 5.35
C TYR A 260 20.39 16.34 6.87
N LYS A 261 19.24 15.98 7.48
CA LYS A 261 19.13 15.73 8.92
C LYS A 261 20.03 14.56 9.34
N ALA A 262 20.03 13.45 8.58
CA ALA A 262 20.91 12.30 8.82
C ALA A 262 22.41 12.67 8.75
N LEU A 263 22.78 13.56 7.82
CA LEU A 263 24.13 14.12 7.70
C LEU A 263 24.46 15.17 8.79
N LYS A 264 23.49 15.51 9.67
CA LYS A 264 23.58 16.59 10.66
C LYS A 264 23.85 17.97 10.05
N GLN A 265 23.48 18.15 8.79
CA GLN A 265 23.54 19.43 8.10
C GLN A 265 22.26 20.23 8.37
N TRP A 266 22.14 20.74 9.60
CA TRP A 266 20.91 21.32 10.12
C TRP A 266 20.35 22.47 9.29
N ALA A 267 21.22 23.36 8.79
CA ALA A 267 20.80 24.50 7.96
C ALA A 267 20.17 24.06 6.63
N SER A 268 20.80 23.06 5.96
CA SER A 268 20.30 22.49 4.71
C SER A 268 18.99 21.72 4.94
N ALA A 269 18.90 20.97 6.04
CA ALA A 269 17.68 20.25 6.41
C ALA A 269 16.49 21.22 6.60
N LEU A 270 16.69 22.31 7.40
CA LEU A 270 15.67 23.34 7.60
C LEU A 270 15.26 24.01 6.28
N SER A 271 16.23 24.28 5.40
CA SER A 271 15.95 24.87 4.08
C SER A 271 15.06 23.93 3.24
N ALA A 272 15.38 22.64 3.20
CA ALA A 272 14.60 21.65 2.45
C ALA A 272 13.17 21.48 3.04
N PHE A 273 13.02 21.39 4.36
CA PHE A 273 11.71 21.34 5.00
C PHE A 273 10.90 22.61 4.76
N GLN A 274 11.55 23.79 4.71
CA GLN A 274 10.87 25.03 4.35
C GLN A 274 10.41 25.04 2.90
N GLN A 275 11.17 24.48 1.95
CA GLN A 275 10.70 24.31 0.58
C GLN A 275 9.50 23.36 0.50
N SER A 276 9.53 22.24 1.24
CA SER A 276 8.38 21.34 1.37
C SER A 276 7.12 22.10 1.82
N LEU A 277 7.23 22.97 2.82
CA LEU A 277 6.11 23.78 3.32
C LEU A 277 5.69 24.94 2.41
N ARG A 278 6.55 25.39 1.50
CA ARG A 278 6.16 26.34 0.45
C ARG A 278 5.30 25.69 -0.62
N GLU A 279 5.62 24.43 -0.97
CA GLU A 279 4.84 23.63 -1.92
C GLU A 279 3.49 23.17 -1.30
N ASP A 280 3.52 22.72 -0.04
CA ASP A 280 2.34 22.36 0.72
C ASP A 280 2.40 22.91 2.16
N PRO A 281 1.72 24.03 2.46
CA PRO A 281 1.71 24.62 3.79
C PRO A 281 1.10 23.73 4.89
N GLN A 282 0.38 22.66 4.52
CA GLN A 282 -0.22 21.72 5.48
C GLN A 282 0.60 20.43 5.63
N PHE A 283 1.80 20.37 5.08
CA PHE A 283 2.66 19.19 5.16
C PHE A 283 3.27 19.04 6.57
N TYR A 284 2.43 18.60 7.50
CA TYR A 284 2.74 18.50 8.94
C TYR A 284 3.97 17.65 9.27
N MET A 285 4.35 16.70 8.39
CA MET A 285 5.57 15.91 8.56
C MET A 285 6.82 16.80 8.54
N SER A 286 6.91 17.73 7.60
CA SER A 286 8.04 18.67 7.54
C SER A 286 8.09 19.60 8.74
N MET A 287 6.93 20.01 9.30
CA MET A 287 6.90 20.80 10.52
C MET A 287 7.45 20.03 11.72
N MET A 288 7.07 18.76 11.86
CA MET A 288 7.55 17.93 12.94
C MET A 288 9.06 17.66 12.82
N GLU A 289 9.56 17.43 11.62
CA GLU A 289 11.00 17.27 11.40
C GLU A 289 11.80 18.58 11.63
N GLN A 290 11.22 19.74 11.29
CA GLN A 290 11.83 21.02 11.70
C GLN A 290 11.90 21.17 13.22
N SER A 291 10.84 20.76 13.94
CA SER A 291 10.86 20.73 15.40
C SER A 291 12.03 19.92 15.93
N ASP A 292 12.28 18.71 15.35
CA ASP A 292 13.41 17.88 15.74
C ASP A 292 14.76 18.54 15.48
N VAL A 293 14.93 19.14 14.31
CA VAL A 293 16.17 19.83 13.96
C VAL A 293 16.42 21.01 14.90
N TYR A 294 15.38 21.79 15.22
CA TYR A 294 15.53 22.90 16.17
C TYR A 294 15.83 22.40 17.58
N TYR A 295 15.26 21.27 18.01
CA TYR A 295 15.58 20.64 19.28
C TYR A 295 17.06 20.21 19.35
N GLU A 296 17.57 19.53 18.31
CA GLU A 296 18.99 19.16 18.22
C GLU A 296 19.94 20.38 18.19
N MET A 297 19.45 21.51 17.70
CA MET A 297 20.17 22.79 17.73
C MET A 297 20.05 23.53 19.06
N HIS A 298 19.39 22.96 20.09
CA HIS A 298 19.08 23.58 21.36
C HIS A 298 18.22 24.85 21.26
N LYS A 299 17.40 24.96 20.24
CA LYS A 299 16.44 26.04 20.00
C LYS A 299 15.03 25.61 20.40
N TYR A 300 14.82 25.51 21.70
CA TYR A 300 13.61 24.87 22.26
C TYR A 300 12.30 25.60 21.93
N GLU A 301 12.30 26.93 21.87
CA GLU A 301 11.08 27.69 21.56
C GLU A 301 10.65 27.47 20.09
N GLU A 302 11.60 27.46 19.16
CA GLU A 302 11.35 27.15 17.76
C GLU A 302 10.89 25.70 17.59
N ALA A 303 11.53 24.76 18.30
CA ALA A 303 11.13 23.34 18.28
C ALA A 303 9.66 23.19 18.75
N LEU A 304 9.32 23.84 19.85
CA LEU A 304 7.98 23.81 20.42
C LEU A 304 6.94 24.45 19.49
N TYR A 305 7.31 25.56 18.82
CA TYR A 305 6.44 26.22 17.84
C TYR A 305 6.04 25.25 16.71
N PHE A 306 7.03 24.63 16.05
CA PHE A 306 6.77 23.71 14.93
C PHE A 306 6.05 22.42 15.35
N ALA A 307 6.34 21.90 16.56
CA ALA A 307 5.61 20.75 17.09
C ALA A 307 4.13 21.05 17.33
N LYS A 308 3.81 22.25 17.87
CA LYS A 308 2.41 22.71 18.06
C LYS A 308 1.66 22.83 16.74
N GLU A 309 2.28 23.45 15.73
CA GLU A 309 1.70 23.58 14.39
C GLU A 309 1.43 22.21 13.78
N ALA A 310 2.40 21.27 13.84
CA ALA A 310 2.24 19.91 13.31
C ALA A 310 1.10 19.15 14.02
N VAL A 311 1.01 19.25 15.35
CA VAL A 311 -0.06 18.62 16.13
C VAL A 311 -1.42 19.25 15.83
N SER A 312 -1.49 20.56 15.60
CA SER A 312 -2.75 21.24 15.26
C SER A 312 -3.36 20.76 13.95
N LEU A 313 -2.52 20.38 12.98
CA LEU A 313 -2.95 19.81 11.69
C LEU A 313 -3.28 18.33 11.75
N ASN A 314 -2.71 17.59 12.70
CA ASN A 314 -2.97 16.16 12.89
C ASN A 314 -3.02 15.79 14.37
N GLU A 315 -4.09 16.21 15.05
CA GLU A 315 -4.28 15.97 16.48
C GLU A 315 -4.39 14.49 16.87
N ALA A 316 -4.79 13.63 15.92
CA ALA A 316 -4.94 12.20 16.13
C ALA A 316 -3.60 11.43 16.01
N ASN A 317 -2.52 12.09 15.64
CA ASN A 317 -1.21 11.44 15.55
C ASN A 317 -0.59 11.31 16.96
N LEU A 318 -0.59 10.08 17.45
CA LEU A 318 -0.09 9.78 18.79
C LEU A 318 1.40 10.10 18.98
N ASP A 319 2.23 9.82 17.96
CA ASP A 319 3.68 10.07 18.04
C ASP A 319 3.97 11.58 18.12
N TYR A 320 3.17 12.39 17.43
CA TYR A 320 3.26 13.85 17.51
C TYR A 320 2.81 14.38 18.86
N GLN A 321 1.74 13.81 19.44
CA GLN A 321 1.31 14.14 20.80
C GLN A 321 2.40 13.79 21.83
N LYS A 322 3.02 12.61 21.71
CA LYS A 322 4.13 12.19 22.58
C LYS A 322 5.33 13.13 22.47
N LYS A 323 5.67 13.54 21.24
CA LYS A 323 6.78 14.44 20.99
C LYS A 323 6.53 15.85 21.55
N LEU A 324 5.33 16.38 21.35
CA LEU A 324 4.94 17.65 21.92
C LEU A 324 4.93 17.61 23.46
N ALA A 325 4.39 16.54 24.06
CA ALA A 325 4.43 16.34 25.51
C ALA A 325 5.87 16.31 26.03
N PHE A 326 6.76 15.58 25.34
CA PHE A 326 8.19 15.53 25.67
C PHE A 326 8.84 16.92 25.64
N LEU A 327 8.61 17.70 24.59
CA LEU A 327 9.14 19.08 24.48
C LEU A 327 8.65 19.99 25.59
N TYR A 328 7.39 19.87 25.97
CA TYR A 328 6.84 20.63 27.10
C TYR A 328 7.50 20.24 28.42
N ILE A 329 7.66 18.93 28.67
CA ILE A 329 8.30 18.41 29.89
C ILE A 329 9.76 18.82 29.98
N ASP A 330 10.52 18.62 28.89
CA ASP A 330 11.93 18.99 28.82
C ASP A 330 12.17 20.50 28.97
N GLY A 331 11.25 21.32 28.45
CA GLY A 331 11.24 22.77 28.62
C GLY A 331 10.68 23.26 29.96
N GLY A 332 10.31 22.36 30.88
CA GLY A 332 9.72 22.71 32.19
C GLY A 332 8.32 23.31 32.14
N LYS A 333 7.61 23.17 31.01
CA LYS A 333 6.23 23.64 30.79
C LYS A 333 5.24 22.50 31.10
N PHE A 334 5.21 22.11 32.38
CA PHE A 334 4.49 20.92 32.84
C PHE A 334 2.98 21.04 32.66
N GLU A 335 2.41 22.20 32.98
CA GLU A 335 0.95 22.46 32.87
C GLU A 335 0.47 22.28 31.39
N GLU A 336 1.26 22.76 30.44
CA GLU A 336 0.91 22.67 29.03
C GLU A 336 1.01 21.22 28.52
N SER A 337 1.88 20.39 29.13
CA SER A 337 2.03 18.98 28.74
C SER A 337 0.79 18.12 29.08
N ILE A 338 -0.01 18.55 30.08
CA ILE A 338 -1.18 17.80 30.58
C ILE A 338 -2.18 17.49 29.46
N SER A 339 -2.44 18.46 28.59
CA SER A 339 -3.40 18.28 27.48
C SER A 339 -2.98 17.17 26.51
N CYS A 340 -1.68 17.07 26.22
CA CYS A 340 -1.11 16.02 25.38
C CYS A 340 -1.13 14.68 26.10
N LEU A 341 -0.70 14.63 27.37
CA LEU A 341 -0.65 13.41 28.18
C LEU A 341 -2.06 12.80 28.36
N LYS A 342 -3.08 13.63 28.55
CA LYS A 342 -4.46 13.18 28.61
C LYS A 342 -4.89 12.50 27.30
N LYS A 343 -4.63 13.13 26.14
CA LYS A 343 -4.92 12.53 24.83
C LYS A 343 -4.16 11.23 24.63
N ILE A 344 -2.87 11.16 25.01
CA ILE A 344 -2.04 9.96 24.90
C ILE A 344 -2.64 8.80 25.68
N VAL A 345 -3.09 9.04 26.92
CA VAL A 345 -3.73 8.01 27.76
C VAL A 345 -5.08 7.57 27.20
N GLU A 346 -5.86 8.50 26.62
CA GLU A 346 -7.13 8.16 25.97
C GLU A 346 -6.94 7.33 24.70
N MET A 347 -5.87 7.56 23.94
CA MET A 347 -5.55 6.82 22.69
C MET A 347 -4.89 5.46 22.93
N GLU A 348 -4.04 5.34 23.95
CA GLU A 348 -3.35 4.11 24.32
C GLU A 348 -3.52 3.79 25.82
N PRO A 349 -4.72 3.44 26.28
CA PRO A 349 -4.98 3.16 27.68
C PRO A 349 -4.24 1.89 28.19
N ASP A 350 -3.95 0.95 27.30
CA ASP A 350 -3.25 -0.29 27.62
C ASP A 350 -1.74 -0.16 27.87
N ARG A 351 -1.19 1.03 27.64
CA ARG A 351 0.22 1.36 27.87
C ARG A 351 0.42 1.97 29.24
N PHE A 352 0.89 1.19 30.20
CA PHE A 352 1.11 1.62 31.59
C PHE A 352 2.02 2.85 31.69
N TYR A 353 3.04 2.97 30.84
CA TYR A 353 3.96 4.12 30.83
C TYR A 353 3.28 5.46 30.55
N ASN A 354 2.17 5.47 29.81
CA ASN A 354 1.44 6.70 29.54
C ASN A 354 0.78 7.24 30.82
N TRP A 355 0.19 6.33 31.62
CA TRP A 355 -0.39 6.68 32.93
C TRP A 355 0.68 7.11 33.93
N TYR A 356 1.81 6.37 33.93
CA TYR A 356 2.94 6.69 34.79
C TYR A 356 3.50 8.10 34.52
N ALA A 357 3.78 8.44 33.25
CA ALA A 357 4.29 9.76 32.88
C ALA A 357 3.28 10.88 33.19
N TYR A 358 1.99 10.64 32.95
CA TYR A 358 0.97 11.65 33.26
C TYR A 358 0.86 11.90 34.76
N SER A 359 0.83 10.86 35.58
CA SER A 359 0.79 11.03 37.05
C SER A 359 2.05 11.69 37.59
N GLU A 360 3.24 11.39 36.99
CA GLU A 360 4.50 12.04 37.38
C GLU A 360 4.46 13.55 37.14
N VAL A 361 3.95 13.98 35.98
CA VAL A 361 3.79 15.42 35.69
C VAL A 361 2.82 16.10 36.66
N LEU A 362 1.68 15.46 36.96
CA LEU A 362 0.72 15.98 37.94
C LEU A 362 1.37 16.14 39.32
N MET A 363 2.18 15.20 39.76
CA MET A 363 2.95 15.30 41.01
C MET A 363 3.98 16.43 40.98
N LEU A 364 4.66 16.64 39.83
CA LEU A 364 5.64 17.71 39.69
C LEU A 364 5.02 19.13 39.83
N ILE A 365 3.80 19.30 39.36
CA ILE A 365 3.05 20.59 39.52
C ILE A 365 2.28 20.71 40.85
N GLY A 366 2.27 19.62 41.64
CA GLY A 366 1.61 19.62 42.95
C GLY A 366 0.12 19.25 42.95
N GLU A 367 -0.41 18.79 41.80
CA GLU A 367 -1.82 18.37 41.64
C GLU A 367 -2.01 16.92 42.11
N TYR A 368 -1.77 16.69 43.43
CA TYR A 368 -1.76 15.33 44.00
C TYR A 368 -3.12 14.64 43.99
N GLU A 369 -4.23 15.37 44.20
CA GLU A 369 -5.60 14.85 44.18
C GLU A 369 -5.96 14.36 42.77
N GLU A 370 -5.58 15.11 41.75
CA GLU A 370 -5.81 14.71 40.35
C GLU A 370 -4.95 13.51 39.99
N ALA A 371 -3.68 13.47 40.43
CA ALA A 371 -2.78 12.33 40.27
C ALA A 371 -3.37 11.07 40.92
N VAL A 372 -3.92 11.14 42.12
CA VAL A 372 -4.60 10.00 42.77
C VAL A 372 -5.78 9.52 41.94
N SER A 373 -6.65 10.40 41.46
CA SER A 373 -7.79 10.02 40.62
C SER A 373 -7.37 9.37 39.33
N LEU A 374 -6.26 9.83 38.71
CA LEU A 374 -5.67 9.23 37.52
C LEU A 374 -5.11 7.84 37.81
N LEU A 375 -4.34 7.69 38.89
CA LEU A 375 -3.73 6.43 39.30
C LEU A 375 -4.77 5.37 39.69
N GLU A 376 -5.89 5.76 40.29
CA GLU A 376 -7.02 4.86 40.57
C GLU A 376 -7.61 4.25 39.29
N LYS A 377 -7.66 5.04 38.19
CA LYS A 377 -8.08 4.54 36.87
C LYS A 377 -7.02 3.60 36.29
N ALA A 378 -5.75 3.98 36.36
CA ALA A 378 -4.62 3.19 35.87
C ALA A 378 -4.54 1.83 36.57
N LEU A 379 -4.72 1.76 37.88
CA LEU A 379 -4.65 0.55 38.67
C LEU A 379 -5.78 -0.48 38.38
N LYS A 380 -6.88 -0.03 37.76
CA LYS A 380 -7.92 -0.97 37.26
C LYS A 380 -7.46 -1.80 36.08
N GLN A 381 -6.48 -1.34 35.33
CA GLN A 381 -5.95 -1.98 34.12
C GLN A 381 -4.54 -2.52 34.31
N HIS A 382 -3.74 -1.85 35.15
CA HIS A 382 -2.32 -2.13 35.32
C HIS A 382 -1.97 -2.35 36.79
N HIS A 383 -1.68 -3.58 37.16
CA HIS A 383 -1.29 -3.94 38.54
C HIS A 383 0.26 -3.94 38.66
N ARG A 384 0.85 -2.74 38.73
CA ARG A 384 2.30 -2.51 38.71
C ARG A 384 2.78 -1.79 39.97
N ALA A 385 3.92 -2.24 40.52
CA ALA A 385 4.53 -1.67 41.69
C ALA A 385 4.77 -0.15 41.61
N GLU A 386 5.18 0.30 40.42
CA GLU A 386 5.50 1.70 40.15
C GLU A 386 4.29 2.63 40.34
N LEU A 387 3.08 2.18 39.95
CA LEU A 387 1.86 2.96 40.13
C LEU A 387 1.43 3.03 41.62
N PHE A 388 1.60 1.92 42.35
CA PHE A 388 1.36 1.90 43.81
C PHE A 388 2.34 2.80 44.55
N TYR A 389 3.59 2.84 44.12
CA TYR A 389 4.60 3.75 44.68
C TYR A 389 4.24 5.20 44.43
N GLN A 390 3.82 5.58 43.20
CA GLN A 390 3.34 6.95 42.92
C GLN A 390 2.09 7.30 43.76
N MET A 391 1.17 6.35 43.91
CA MET A 391 -0.01 6.51 44.78
C MET A 391 0.39 6.80 46.24
N SER A 392 1.37 6.05 46.74
CA SER A 392 1.92 6.29 48.08
C SER A 392 2.53 7.68 48.20
N ASN A 393 3.29 8.11 47.19
CA ASN A 393 3.91 9.46 47.20
C ASN A 393 2.83 10.58 47.18
N CYS A 394 1.79 10.43 46.34
CA CYS A 394 0.68 11.38 46.35
C CYS A 394 0.03 11.50 47.74
N TYR A 395 -0.33 10.38 48.40
CA TYR A 395 -0.94 10.39 49.72
C TYR A 395 0.01 10.93 50.82
N PHE A 396 1.32 10.73 50.69
CA PHE A 396 2.29 11.33 51.59
C PHE A 396 2.26 12.88 51.50
N HIS A 397 2.23 13.45 50.30
CA HIS A 397 2.13 14.89 50.10
C HIS A 397 0.76 15.43 50.54
N LEU A 398 -0.31 14.68 50.43
CA LEU A 398 -1.64 15.00 50.94
C LEU A 398 -1.77 14.84 52.45
N LYS A 399 -0.69 14.46 53.18
CA LYS A 399 -0.63 14.23 54.62
C LYS A 399 -1.56 13.09 55.11
N GLU A 400 -1.88 12.14 54.23
CA GLU A 400 -2.65 10.93 54.53
C GLU A 400 -1.72 9.75 54.80
N GLU A 401 -0.93 9.83 55.90
CA GLU A 401 0.18 8.90 56.19
C GLU A 401 -0.24 7.42 56.24
N GLN A 402 -1.44 7.08 56.73
CA GLN A 402 -1.91 5.69 56.79
C GLN A 402 -2.14 5.11 55.39
N LYS A 403 -2.72 5.88 54.47
CA LYS A 403 -2.91 5.47 53.11
C LYS A 403 -1.58 5.36 52.34
N ALA A 404 -0.71 6.35 52.53
CA ALA A 404 0.63 6.36 51.95
C ALA A 404 1.39 5.09 52.32
N LYS A 405 1.39 4.70 53.61
CA LYS A 405 2.04 3.50 54.11
C LYS A 405 1.44 2.23 53.52
N GLY A 406 0.11 2.13 53.42
CA GLY A 406 -0.56 0.98 52.85
C GLY A 406 -0.21 0.75 51.38
N PHE A 407 -0.20 1.84 50.56
CA PHE A 407 0.18 1.73 49.16
C PHE A 407 1.68 1.43 48.96
N LEU A 408 2.55 1.93 49.88
CA LEU A 408 3.97 1.60 49.85
C LEU A 408 4.20 0.12 50.14
N GLU A 409 3.49 -0.47 51.13
CA GLU A 409 3.57 -1.90 51.44
C GLU A 409 3.20 -2.74 50.22
N ILE A 410 2.11 -2.40 49.51
CA ILE A 410 1.71 -3.10 48.29
C ILE A 410 2.81 -2.98 47.20
N ALA A 411 3.39 -1.80 46.99
CA ALA A 411 4.47 -1.63 46.03
C ALA A 411 5.70 -2.50 46.36
N LEU A 412 6.08 -2.55 47.66
CA LEU A 412 7.18 -3.38 48.17
C LEU A 412 6.93 -4.87 48.05
N ASP A 413 5.69 -5.31 48.17
CA ASP A 413 5.31 -6.70 48.02
C ASP A 413 5.33 -7.14 46.55
N LEU A 414 4.97 -6.23 45.62
CA LEU A 414 5.02 -6.50 44.20
C LEU A 414 6.44 -6.46 43.61
N ASP A 415 7.28 -5.58 44.07
CA ASP A 415 8.71 -5.48 43.66
C ASP A 415 9.61 -5.23 44.89
N PRO A 416 10.01 -6.29 45.61
CA PRO A 416 10.84 -6.16 46.81
C PRO A 416 12.25 -5.65 46.53
N VAL A 417 12.77 -5.81 45.33
CA VAL A 417 14.17 -5.50 45.00
C VAL A 417 14.37 -4.02 44.71
N SER A 418 13.48 -3.45 43.89
CA SER A 418 13.62 -2.06 43.42
C SER A 418 13.39 -1.03 44.53
N TYR A 419 12.65 -1.37 45.59
CA TYR A 419 12.25 -0.44 46.65
C TYR A 419 12.75 -0.80 48.06
N THR A 420 13.71 -1.73 48.18
CA THR A 420 14.25 -2.14 49.49
C THR A 420 14.88 -0.99 50.27
N HIS A 421 15.41 0.02 49.57
CA HIS A 421 15.98 1.21 50.23
C HIS A 421 14.95 2.11 50.94
N LEU A 422 13.65 1.92 50.65
CA LEU A 422 12.57 2.68 51.25
C LEU A 422 11.99 2.03 52.53
N ARG A 423 12.50 0.83 52.92
CA ARG A 423 12.12 0.12 54.17
C ARG A 423 12.81 0.66 55.42
N ALA A 424 13.83 1.49 55.27
CA ALA A 424 14.57 2.14 56.38
C ALA A 424 14.04 3.53 56.67
#